data_9167ed3faa50e148a19c4aa84296f19a
#
_entry.id   9167ed3faa50e148a19c4aa84296f19a
#
_cell.length_a   1.000
_cell.length_b   1.000
_cell.length_c   1.000
_cell.angle_alpha   90.00
_cell.angle_beta   90.00
_cell.angle_gamma   90.00
#
_symmetry.space_group_name_H-M   'P 1'
#
loop_
_entity.id
_entity.type
_entity.pdbx_description
1 polymer ?
#
loop_
_entity_poly.entity_id
_entity_poly.type
_entity_poly.pdbx_seq_one_letter_code
_entity_poly.pdbx_strand_id
1 'polypeptide(L)'
;MKDYKENKSNLSETFCNEVYSVVREIPAGSVTTYGDIAALLGMPQYSRMVGRALRQVPAGLNLPCHRVVNAIGRLVPGWDEQRRLLDAEDVSFRKNGCVDLRLHRWR
;
A
#
# COMPACT_ATOMS: atom_id res chain seq x y z
N MET A 1 7.26 19.48 14.26
CA MET A 1 6.15 18.69 13.74
C MET A 1 6.13 18.72 12.22
N LYS A 2 5.99 17.56 11.62
CA LYS A 2 5.91 17.49 10.17
C LYS A 2 4.61 18.06 9.66
N ASP A 3 4.70 18.74 8.55
CA ASP A 3 3.52 19.31 7.91
C ASP A 3 3.20 18.51 6.65
N TYR A 4 2.16 17.70 6.72
CA TYR A 4 1.71 16.92 5.56
C TYR A 4 0.55 17.59 4.85
N LYS A 5 0.38 18.86 5.11
CA LYS A 5 -0.68 19.60 4.47
C LYS A 5 -0.59 19.45 2.97
N GLU A 6 -1.63 18.91 2.36
CA GLU A 6 -1.65 18.81 0.92
C GLU A 6 -2.46 19.95 0.34
N ASN A 7 -2.05 20.41 -0.80
CA ASN A 7 -2.93 21.25 -1.58
C ASN A 7 -3.75 20.33 -2.48
N LYS A 8 -4.66 20.90 -3.24
CA LYS A 8 -5.63 20.10 -3.97
C LYS A 8 -5.03 19.17 -5.01
N SER A 9 -3.85 19.46 -5.50
CA SER A 9 -3.29 18.71 -6.61
C SER A 9 -2.07 17.89 -6.22
N ASN A 10 -1.40 18.19 -5.11
CA ASN A 10 -0.13 17.57 -4.78
C ASN A 10 -0.04 17.17 -3.33
N LEU A 11 0.55 16.01 -3.11
CA LEU A 11 0.97 15.58 -1.80
C LEU A 11 2.35 16.14 -1.53
N SER A 12 2.72 16.31 -0.25
CA SER A 12 4.06 16.73 0.07
C SER A 12 5.04 15.62 -0.31
N GLU A 13 6.21 16.04 -0.78
CA GLU A 13 7.27 15.10 -1.14
C GLU A 13 7.73 14.31 0.08
N THR A 14 7.78 14.96 1.23
CA THR A 14 8.18 14.28 2.47
C THR A 14 7.22 13.15 2.80
N PHE A 15 5.92 13.40 2.69
CA PHE A 15 4.92 12.37 2.97
C PHE A 15 5.07 11.20 2.01
N CYS A 16 5.19 11.48 0.72
CA CYS A 16 5.35 10.42 -0.27
C CYS A 16 6.58 9.59 0.00
N ASN A 17 7.70 10.24 0.31
CA ASN A 17 8.94 9.51 0.59
C ASN A 17 8.81 8.62 1.82
N GLU A 18 8.07 9.06 2.83
CA GLU A 18 7.86 8.23 4.01
C GLU A 18 6.97 7.01 3.68
N VAL A 19 5.94 7.22 2.87
CA VAL A 19 5.11 6.10 2.41
C VAL A 19 5.97 5.09 1.65
N TYR A 20 6.79 5.58 0.73
CA TYR A 20 7.62 4.70 -0.08
C TYR A 20 8.63 3.92 0.77
N SER A 21 9.16 4.55 1.81
CA SER A 21 10.09 3.87 2.72
C SER A 21 9.42 2.70 3.43
N VAL A 22 8.17 2.87 3.84
CA VAL A 22 7.43 1.78 4.47
C VAL A 22 7.17 0.66 3.47
N VAL A 23 6.70 1.01 2.28
CA VAL A 23 6.37 0.01 1.25
C VAL A 23 7.59 -0.81 0.88
N ARG A 24 8.75 -0.17 0.81
CA ARG A 24 9.99 -0.85 0.44
C ARG A 24 10.31 -2.00 1.39
N GLU A 25 9.87 -1.92 2.64
CA GLU A 25 10.17 -2.93 3.64
C GLU A 25 9.23 -4.12 3.64
N ILE A 26 8.12 -4.08 2.91
CA ILE A 26 7.15 -5.18 2.93
C ILE A 26 7.77 -6.40 2.25
N PRO A 27 7.92 -7.52 2.96
CA PRO A 27 8.55 -8.70 2.35
C PRO A 27 7.60 -9.43 1.41
N ALA A 28 8.17 -10.18 0.48
CA ALA A 28 7.38 -11.02 -0.40
C ALA A 28 6.58 -12.03 0.42
N GLY A 29 5.33 -12.25 0.03
CA GLY A 29 4.43 -13.14 0.77
C GLY A 29 3.61 -12.43 1.83
N SER A 30 3.90 -11.16 2.09
CA SER A 30 3.14 -10.35 3.05
C SER A 30 2.47 -9.20 2.34
N VAL A 31 1.37 -8.72 2.92
CA VAL A 31 0.68 -7.54 2.43
C VAL A 31 0.38 -6.61 3.60
N THR A 32 0.17 -5.34 3.29
CA THR A 32 -0.29 -4.39 4.29
C THR A 32 -1.45 -3.59 3.71
N THR A 33 -2.07 -2.77 4.53
CA THR A 33 -3.20 -1.95 4.09
C THR A 33 -2.82 -0.48 4.09
N TYR A 34 -3.58 0.32 3.33
CA TYR A 34 -3.36 1.77 3.34
C TYR A 34 -3.45 2.33 4.76
N GLY A 35 -4.40 1.81 5.55
CA GLY A 35 -4.56 2.25 6.92
C GLY A 35 -3.40 1.86 7.81
N ASP A 36 -2.83 0.66 7.61
CA ASP A 36 -1.67 0.22 8.39
C ASP A 36 -0.46 1.12 8.12
N ILE A 37 -0.25 1.48 6.85
CA ILE A 37 0.85 2.38 6.50
C ILE A 37 0.63 3.74 7.17
N ALA A 38 -0.57 4.28 7.07
CA ALA A 38 -0.89 5.57 7.68
C ALA A 38 -0.65 5.52 9.19
N ALA A 39 -1.06 4.42 9.84
CA ALA A 39 -0.86 4.27 11.28
C ALA A 39 0.62 4.20 11.64
N LEU A 40 1.42 3.50 10.84
CA LEU A 40 2.87 3.44 11.07
C LEU A 40 3.51 4.81 10.99
N LEU A 41 2.97 5.69 10.16
CA LEU A 41 3.48 7.05 10.03
C LEU A 41 2.90 7.98 11.10
N GLY A 42 2.08 7.45 12.01
CA GLY A 42 1.49 8.24 13.07
C GLY A 42 0.30 9.08 12.64
N MET A 43 -0.27 8.78 11.48
CA MET A 43 -1.34 9.59 10.88
C MET A 43 -2.45 8.69 10.34
N PRO A 44 -3.14 7.94 11.22
CA PRO A 44 -4.12 6.94 10.78
C PRO A 44 -5.26 7.50 9.94
N GLN A 45 -5.53 8.79 10.04
CA GLN A 45 -6.58 9.42 9.25
C GLN A 45 -6.18 9.66 7.80
N TYR A 46 -4.93 9.35 7.44
CA TYR A 46 -4.39 9.69 6.11
C TYR A 46 -4.33 8.51 5.15
N SER A 47 -5.15 7.47 5.37
CA SER A 47 -5.11 6.28 4.51
C SER A 47 -5.38 6.60 3.03
N ARG A 48 -6.28 7.54 2.74
CA ARG A 48 -6.55 7.94 1.36
C ARG A 48 -5.34 8.58 0.71
N MET A 49 -4.60 9.37 1.49
CA MET A 49 -3.41 10.04 0.98
C MET A 49 -2.30 9.05 0.71
N VAL A 50 -2.22 7.97 1.51
CA VAL A 50 -1.30 6.88 1.22
C VAL A 50 -1.62 6.27 -0.15
N GLY A 51 -2.89 6.02 -0.42
CA GLY A 51 -3.29 5.49 -1.73
C GLY A 51 -2.90 6.41 -2.87
N ARG A 52 -3.06 7.72 -2.69
CA ARG A 52 -2.67 8.69 -3.71
C ARG A 52 -1.16 8.69 -3.93
N ALA A 53 -0.39 8.62 -2.84
CA ALA A 53 1.06 8.57 -2.95
C ALA A 53 1.51 7.35 -3.76
N LEU A 54 0.85 6.21 -3.55
CA LEU A 54 1.21 4.99 -4.27
C LEU A 54 0.84 5.06 -5.76
N ARG A 55 -0.15 5.85 -6.11
CA ARG A 55 -0.47 6.07 -7.53
C ARG A 55 0.50 7.02 -8.21
N GLN A 56 1.31 7.72 -7.44
CA GLN A 56 2.24 8.73 -7.96
C GLN A 56 3.70 8.28 -7.86
N VAL A 57 3.94 6.98 -7.68
CA VAL A 57 5.30 6.47 -7.59
C VAL A 57 6.05 6.82 -8.88
N PRO A 58 7.22 7.48 -8.77
CA PRO A 58 8.00 7.84 -9.96
C PRO A 58 8.42 6.61 -10.76
N ALA A 59 8.45 6.77 -12.07
CA ALA A 59 8.92 5.72 -12.95
C ALA A 59 10.36 5.36 -12.59
N GLY A 60 10.67 4.08 -12.59
CA GLY A 60 12.00 3.61 -12.25
C GLY A 60 12.22 3.33 -10.78
N LEU A 61 11.29 3.73 -9.93
CA LEU A 61 11.38 3.42 -8.52
C LEU A 61 10.63 2.10 -8.28
N ASN A 62 11.37 1.01 -8.17
CA ASN A 62 10.78 -0.33 -8.08
C ASN A 62 10.30 -0.64 -6.67
N LEU A 63 9.08 -0.24 -6.38
CA LEU A 63 8.46 -0.51 -5.08
C LEU A 63 7.44 -1.64 -5.21
N PRO A 64 7.33 -2.52 -4.19
CA PRO A 64 6.35 -3.60 -4.22
C PRO A 64 4.95 -3.09 -3.88
N CYS A 65 4.43 -2.17 -4.68
CA CYS A 65 3.11 -1.58 -4.45
C CYS A 65 2.00 -2.62 -4.51
N HIS A 66 2.24 -3.74 -5.19
CA HIS A 66 1.26 -4.83 -5.25
C HIS A 66 1.00 -5.46 -3.88
N ARG A 67 1.88 -5.20 -2.90
CA ARG A 67 1.72 -5.73 -1.54
C ARG A 67 0.89 -4.81 -0.65
N VAL A 68 0.20 -3.83 -1.24
CA VAL A 68 -0.68 -2.93 -0.49
C VAL A 68 -2.11 -3.13 -0.98
N VAL A 69 -3.01 -3.39 -0.05
CA VAL A 69 -4.41 -3.67 -0.33
C VAL A 69 -5.28 -2.81 0.58
N ASN A 70 -6.60 -2.85 0.39
CA ASN A 70 -7.47 -2.07 1.26
C ASN A 70 -7.72 -2.81 2.59
N ALA A 71 -8.55 -2.22 3.45
CA ALA A 71 -8.76 -2.70 4.81
C ALA A 71 -9.31 -4.12 4.88
N ILE A 72 -9.99 -4.59 3.84
CA ILE A 72 -10.55 -5.95 3.81
C ILE A 72 -9.77 -6.87 2.89
N GLY A 73 -8.62 -6.43 2.39
CA GLY A 73 -7.78 -7.24 1.52
C GLY A 73 -8.11 -7.16 0.05
N ARG A 74 -8.95 -6.21 -0.34
CA ARG A 74 -9.35 -6.07 -1.74
C ARG A 74 -8.22 -5.47 -2.57
N LEU A 75 -8.03 -6.03 -3.76
CA LEU A 75 -7.02 -5.55 -4.68
C LEU A 75 -7.44 -4.25 -5.35
N VAL A 76 -6.48 -3.57 -5.96
CA VAL A 76 -6.74 -2.30 -6.67
C VAL A 76 -7.60 -2.60 -7.89
N PRO A 77 -8.77 -1.95 -8.01
CA PRO A 77 -9.61 -2.17 -9.19
C PRO A 77 -8.88 -1.78 -10.47
N GLY A 78 -8.99 -2.63 -11.49
CA GLY A 78 -8.39 -2.35 -12.79
C GLY A 78 -6.92 -2.68 -12.92
N TRP A 79 -6.27 -3.15 -11.86
CA TRP A 79 -4.87 -3.54 -11.90
C TRP A 79 -4.76 -5.05 -11.82
N ASP A 80 -5.01 -5.71 -12.96
CA ASP A 80 -5.07 -7.17 -13.00
C ASP A 80 -3.75 -7.85 -12.64
N GLU A 81 -2.65 -7.20 -12.92
CA GLU A 81 -1.35 -7.77 -12.64
C GLU A 81 -1.08 -7.95 -11.15
N GLN A 82 -1.75 -7.16 -10.31
CA GLN A 82 -1.55 -7.26 -8.86
C GLN A 82 -1.78 -8.68 -8.37
N ARG A 83 -2.86 -9.31 -8.83
CA ARG A 83 -3.16 -10.68 -8.39
C ARG A 83 -2.09 -11.65 -8.82
N ARG A 84 -1.60 -11.52 -10.05
CA ARG A 84 -0.56 -12.43 -10.53
C ARG A 84 0.73 -12.29 -9.74
N LEU A 85 1.09 -11.06 -9.39
CA LEU A 85 2.29 -10.81 -8.61
C LEU A 85 2.16 -11.42 -7.21
N LEU A 86 1.00 -11.26 -6.57
CA LEU A 86 0.78 -11.84 -5.25
C LEU A 86 0.70 -13.35 -5.30
N ASP A 87 0.08 -13.91 -6.34
CA ASP A 87 0.05 -15.36 -6.54
C ASP A 87 1.47 -15.93 -6.63
N ALA A 88 2.34 -15.23 -7.34
CA ALA A 88 3.74 -15.65 -7.49
C ALA A 88 4.49 -15.63 -6.15
N GLU A 89 3.97 -14.91 -5.17
CA GLU A 89 4.55 -14.85 -3.82
C GLU A 89 3.81 -15.75 -2.85
N ASP A 90 2.96 -16.65 -3.36
CA ASP A 90 2.20 -17.61 -2.55
C ASP A 90 1.22 -16.96 -1.58
N VAL A 91 0.69 -15.80 -1.95
CA VAL A 91 -0.35 -15.14 -1.16
C VAL A 91 -1.69 -15.81 -1.45
N SER A 92 -2.43 -16.14 -0.40
CA SER A 92 -3.72 -16.82 -0.50
C SER A 92 -4.85 -15.82 -0.60
N PHE A 93 -5.88 -16.20 -1.37
CA PHE A 93 -7.06 -15.35 -1.57
C PHE A 93 -8.28 -16.08 -1.06
N ARG A 94 -9.23 -15.30 -0.54
CA ARG A 94 -10.54 -15.82 -0.13
C ARG A 94 -11.41 -15.96 -1.37
N LYS A 95 -12.57 -16.63 -1.19
CA LYS A 95 -13.49 -16.85 -2.30
C LYS A 95 -13.95 -15.56 -2.97
N ASN A 96 -14.03 -14.47 -2.21
CA ASN A 96 -14.46 -13.18 -2.74
C ASN A 96 -13.34 -12.44 -3.49
N GLY A 97 -12.16 -13.03 -3.61
CA GLY A 97 -11.04 -12.42 -4.31
C GLY A 97 -10.15 -11.52 -3.45
N CYS A 98 -10.50 -11.36 -2.19
CA CYS A 98 -9.66 -10.58 -1.29
C CYS A 98 -8.52 -11.42 -0.73
N VAL A 99 -7.39 -10.77 -0.44
CA VAL A 99 -6.28 -11.45 0.23
C VAL A 99 -6.74 -11.91 1.61
N ASP A 100 -6.31 -13.11 2.00
CA ASP A 100 -6.58 -13.59 3.35
C ASP A 100 -5.63 -12.89 4.31
N LEU A 101 -6.11 -11.81 4.93
CA LEU A 101 -5.29 -10.98 5.80
C LEU A 101 -4.86 -11.70 7.07
N ARG A 102 -5.60 -12.72 7.50
CA ARG A 102 -5.20 -13.48 8.68
C ARG A 102 -3.87 -14.18 8.47
N LEU A 103 -3.61 -14.59 7.23
CA LEU A 103 -2.41 -15.34 6.90
C LEU A 103 -1.27 -14.46 6.45
N HIS A 104 -1.55 -13.32 5.82
CA HIS A 104 -0.53 -12.61 5.07
C HIS A 104 -0.29 -11.18 5.52
N ARG A 105 -1.04 -10.70 6.50
CA ARG A 105 -0.86 -9.32 6.95
C ARG A 105 0.52 -9.14 7.58
N TRP A 106 1.24 -8.16 7.06
CA TRP A 106 2.59 -7.84 7.52
C TRP A 106 2.55 -7.26 8.93
N ARG A 107 3.46 -7.72 9.74
CA ARG A 107 3.53 -7.29 11.13
C ARG A 107 4.87 -6.71 11.50
#